data_6d669f3c1164c62c0ec43da7228dd11a
#
_entry.id   6d669f3c1164c62c0ec43da7228dd11a
#
_cell.length_a   1.000
_cell.length_b   1.000
_cell.length_c   1.000
_cell.angle_alpha   90.00
_cell.angle_beta   90.00
_cell.angle_gamma   90.00
#
_symmetry.space_group_name_H-M   'P 1'
#
loop_
_entity.id
_entity.type
_entity.pdbx_description
1 polymer ?
#
loop_
_entity_poly.entity_id
_entity_poly.type
_entity_poly.pdbx_seq_one_letter_code
_entity_poly.pdbx_strand_id
1 'polypeptide(L)'
;DFVPFQALADAPWGMTAHVIYPALDPDRPATQSPTVIGDIIRGVIGFNGVLVSDAIDMEALTGSHEERARLSLEAGCDVVMHCNQPLEVRRRVADAVPELRGAALERVEAAAARRTTPADDFDRAAALSRLDSLLADTAR
;
A
#
# COMPACT_ATOMS: atom_id res chain seq x y z
N ASP A 1 11.40 4.03 17.00
CA ASP A 1 11.42 3.42 15.65
C ASP A 1 10.54 4.15 14.62
N PHE A 2 9.61 5.03 15.05
CA PHE A 2 8.68 5.73 14.12
C PHE A 2 9.23 7.03 13.52
N VAL A 3 10.35 7.55 13.99
CA VAL A 3 10.95 8.83 13.52
C VAL A 3 11.14 8.89 12.00
N PRO A 4 11.64 7.85 11.30
CA PRO A 4 11.77 7.89 9.84
C PRO A 4 10.41 7.98 9.12
N PHE A 5 9.38 7.35 9.67
CA PHE A 5 8.03 7.39 9.11
C PHE A 5 7.35 8.74 9.35
N GLN A 6 7.59 9.36 10.52
CA GLN A 6 7.11 10.72 10.81
C GLN A 6 7.70 11.76 9.84
N ALA A 7 8.97 11.59 9.46
CA ALA A 7 9.61 12.45 8.46
C ALA A 7 9.01 12.30 7.05
N LEU A 8 8.27 11.23 6.79
CA LEU A 8 7.61 10.93 5.51
C LEU A 8 6.07 10.95 5.62
N ALA A 9 5.53 11.52 6.70
CA ALA A 9 4.09 11.52 6.98
C ALA A 9 3.25 12.24 5.91
N ASP A 10 3.86 13.13 5.12
CA ASP A 10 3.24 13.86 4.01
C ASP A 10 3.31 13.11 2.67
N ALA A 11 3.89 11.90 2.62
CA ALA A 11 3.92 11.11 1.40
C ALA A 11 2.50 10.82 0.89
N PRO A 12 2.25 10.83 -0.45
CA PRO A 12 0.92 10.61 -1.00
C PRO A 12 0.42 9.17 -0.82
N TRP A 13 1.33 8.20 -0.72
CA TRP A 13 1.03 6.78 -0.58
C TRP A 13 1.91 6.15 0.50
N GLY A 14 1.31 5.27 1.30
CA GLY A 14 1.99 4.40 2.24
C GLY A 14 1.43 2.98 2.14
N MET A 15 2.25 1.98 2.47
CA MET A 15 1.88 0.58 2.45
C MET A 15 1.98 -0.01 3.86
N THR A 16 1.02 -0.84 4.25
CA THR A 16 1.10 -1.63 5.47
C THR A 16 1.95 -2.88 5.26
N ALA A 17 2.32 -3.53 6.36
CA ALA A 17 3.01 -4.82 6.33
C ALA A 17 2.16 -5.89 7.06
N HIS A 18 2.22 -7.14 6.57
CA HIS A 18 1.56 -8.28 7.22
C HIS A 18 2.40 -8.80 8.41
N VAL A 19 2.82 -7.90 9.29
CA VAL A 19 3.66 -8.20 10.45
C VAL A 19 2.87 -7.98 11.73
N ILE A 20 2.96 -8.93 12.65
CA ILE A 20 2.44 -8.77 14.01
C ILE A 20 3.49 -8.03 14.84
N TYR A 21 3.08 -6.93 15.47
CA TYR A 21 3.89 -6.18 16.43
C TYR A 21 3.36 -6.44 17.84
N PRO A 22 3.89 -7.43 18.60
CA PRO A 22 3.28 -7.87 19.88
C PRO A 22 3.15 -6.75 20.92
N ALA A 23 3.98 -5.73 20.86
CA ALA A 23 3.91 -4.57 21.75
C ALA A 23 2.77 -3.60 21.43
N LEU A 24 2.13 -3.72 20.24
CA LEU A 24 1.05 -2.84 19.77
C LEU A 24 -0.27 -3.58 19.64
N ASP A 25 -0.25 -4.70 18.92
CA ASP A 25 -1.38 -5.61 18.74
C ASP A 25 -0.80 -7.03 18.59
N PRO A 26 -0.89 -7.87 19.63
CA PRO A 26 -0.34 -9.23 19.60
C PRO A 26 -1.13 -10.21 18.74
N ASP A 27 -2.39 -9.87 18.41
CA ASP A 27 -3.33 -10.81 17.82
C ASP A 27 -3.50 -10.63 16.31
N ARG A 28 -3.12 -9.45 15.78
CA ARG A 28 -3.38 -9.09 14.38
C ARG A 28 -2.15 -8.54 13.67
N PRO A 29 -1.95 -8.91 12.40
CA PRO A 29 -0.96 -8.24 11.57
C PRO A 29 -1.32 -6.76 11.39
N ALA A 30 -0.33 -5.89 11.25
CA ALA A 30 -0.52 -4.44 11.15
C ALA A 30 -1.55 -4.04 10.08
N THR A 31 -1.59 -4.75 8.95
CA THR A 31 -2.58 -4.55 7.88
C THR A 31 -4.03 -4.73 8.32
N GLN A 32 -4.28 -5.56 9.35
CA GLN A 32 -5.62 -5.88 9.85
C GLN A 32 -5.83 -5.41 11.30
N SER A 33 -4.95 -4.57 11.82
CA SER A 33 -5.01 -4.02 13.17
C SER A 33 -5.55 -2.59 13.17
N PRO A 34 -6.77 -2.34 13.67
CA PRO A 34 -7.29 -0.99 13.87
C PRO A 34 -6.40 -0.15 14.80
N THR A 35 -5.78 -0.78 15.81
CA THR A 35 -4.85 -0.12 16.73
C THR A 35 -3.60 0.37 15.99
N VAL A 36 -2.96 -0.51 15.20
CA VAL A 36 -1.75 -0.12 14.46
C VAL A 36 -2.08 0.95 13.41
N ILE A 37 -3.18 0.79 12.69
CA ILE A 37 -3.53 1.77 11.64
C ILE A 37 -4.04 3.06 12.28
N GLY A 38 -4.99 2.99 13.20
CA GLY A 38 -5.62 4.18 13.79
C GLY A 38 -4.69 4.94 14.73
N ASP A 39 -4.16 4.26 15.75
CA ASP A 39 -3.42 4.96 16.81
C ASP A 39 -1.98 5.25 16.41
N ILE A 40 -1.34 4.32 15.67
CA ILE A 40 0.08 4.48 15.33
C ILE A 40 0.26 5.16 13.96
N ILE A 41 -0.28 4.60 12.89
CA ILE A 41 -0.04 5.14 11.53
C ILE A 41 -0.72 6.50 11.39
N ARG A 42 -2.02 6.59 11.68
CA ARG A 42 -2.78 7.85 11.56
C ARG A 42 -2.51 8.81 12.72
N GLY A 43 -2.36 8.29 13.95
CA GLY A 43 -2.15 9.09 15.17
C GLY A 43 -0.69 9.49 15.37
N VAL A 44 0.15 8.57 15.85
CA VAL A 44 1.53 8.87 16.28
C VAL A 44 2.43 9.29 15.11
N ILE A 45 2.35 8.60 13.98
CA ILE A 45 3.13 8.94 12.76
C ILE A 45 2.52 10.17 12.09
N GLY A 46 1.20 10.32 12.13
CA GLY A 46 0.49 11.44 11.48
C GLY A 46 0.32 11.26 9.98
N PHE A 47 0.48 10.02 9.46
CA PHE A 47 0.35 9.75 8.03
C PHE A 47 -1.10 9.95 7.56
N ASN A 48 -1.32 10.84 6.62
CA ASN A 48 -2.65 11.15 6.07
C ASN A 48 -2.78 10.91 4.55
N GLY A 49 -1.78 10.28 3.93
CA GLY A 49 -1.87 9.82 2.54
C GLY A 49 -2.72 8.56 2.39
N VAL A 50 -2.84 8.06 1.16
CA VAL A 50 -3.51 6.80 0.85
C VAL A 50 -2.74 5.64 1.49
N LEU A 51 -3.41 4.87 2.33
CA LEU A 51 -2.86 3.67 2.95
C LEU A 51 -3.33 2.44 2.17
N VAL A 52 -2.40 1.78 1.49
CA VAL A 52 -2.65 0.55 0.76
C VAL A 52 -2.16 -0.65 1.59
N SER A 53 -2.88 -1.77 1.54
CA SER A 53 -2.36 -3.02 2.11
C SER A 53 -1.15 -3.52 1.30
N ASP A 54 -0.26 -4.30 1.91
CA ASP A 54 0.55 -5.22 1.12
C ASP A 54 -0.34 -6.27 0.44
N ALA A 55 0.20 -7.08 -0.47
CA ALA A 55 -0.56 -8.02 -1.28
C ALA A 55 -1.34 -9.03 -0.42
N ILE A 56 -2.67 -8.97 -0.47
CA ILE A 56 -3.54 -9.81 0.38
C ILE A 56 -3.54 -11.30 0.01
N ASP A 57 -2.92 -11.68 -1.09
CA ASP A 57 -2.69 -13.08 -1.48
C ASP A 57 -1.49 -13.73 -0.77
N MET A 58 -0.71 -12.96 -0.02
CA MET A 58 0.41 -13.50 0.78
C MET A 58 -0.08 -14.40 1.92
N GLU A 59 0.65 -15.49 2.17
CA GLU A 59 0.31 -16.50 3.19
C GLU A 59 0.38 -16.00 4.64
N ALA A 60 0.94 -14.83 4.85
CA ALA A 60 0.99 -14.18 6.17
C ALA A 60 -0.41 -13.79 6.70
N LEU A 61 -1.41 -13.70 5.83
CA LEU A 61 -2.80 -13.48 6.20
C LEU A 61 -3.59 -14.80 6.17
N THR A 62 -4.50 -14.98 7.13
CA THR A 62 -5.40 -16.13 7.21
C THR A 62 -6.76 -15.84 6.57
N GLY A 63 -7.51 -16.88 6.24
CA GLY A 63 -8.85 -16.76 5.65
C GLY A 63 -8.86 -16.66 4.11
N SER A 64 -10.04 -16.47 3.55
CA SER A 64 -10.22 -16.25 2.10
C SER A 64 -9.70 -14.89 1.65
N HIS A 65 -9.42 -14.71 0.35
CA HIS A 65 -8.96 -13.42 -0.18
C HIS A 65 -10.01 -12.32 0.03
N GLU A 66 -11.28 -12.65 -0.08
CA GLU A 66 -12.42 -11.76 0.17
C GLU A 66 -12.44 -11.29 1.63
N GLU A 67 -12.21 -12.21 2.57
CA GLU A 67 -12.16 -11.91 4.00
C GLU A 67 -10.93 -11.05 4.34
N ARG A 68 -9.76 -11.40 3.80
CA ARG A 68 -8.53 -10.62 3.98
C ARG A 68 -8.70 -9.17 3.50
N ALA A 69 -9.34 -8.97 2.33
CA ALA A 69 -9.63 -7.65 1.80
C ALA A 69 -10.56 -6.86 2.73
N ARG A 70 -11.67 -7.47 3.15
CA ARG A 70 -12.65 -6.84 4.05
C ARG A 70 -12.01 -6.44 5.38
N LEU A 71 -11.27 -7.33 6.03
CA LEU A 71 -10.61 -7.07 7.31
C LEU A 71 -9.56 -5.96 7.21
N SER A 72 -8.82 -5.89 6.10
CA SER A 72 -7.84 -4.82 5.88
C SER A 72 -8.50 -3.45 5.73
N LEU A 73 -9.61 -3.37 4.99
CA LEU A 73 -10.38 -2.13 4.85
C LEU A 73 -11.06 -1.72 6.17
N GLU A 74 -11.64 -2.67 6.90
CA GLU A 74 -12.24 -2.43 8.22
C GLU A 74 -11.21 -1.95 9.25
N ALA A 75 -9.97 -2.42 9.15
CA ALA A 75 -8.88 -1.96 10.00
C ALA A 75 -8.41 -0.53 9.69
N GLY A 76 -8.75 0.02 8.51
CA GLY A 76 -8.45 1.40 8.15
C GLY A 76 -7.51 1.59 6.95
N CYS A 77 -7.19 0.52 6.19
CA CYS A 77 -6.62 0.67 4.86
C CYS A 77 -7.64 1.37 3.95
N ASP A 78 -7.17 2.27 3.08
CA ASP A 78 -8.01 2.93 2.07
C ASP A 78 -8.23 2.05 0.84
N VAL A 79 -7.21 1.26 0.49
CA VAL A 79 -7.18 0.40 -0.71
C VAL A 79 -6.50 -0.92 -0.36
N VAL A 80 -6.93 -2.00 -0.98
CA VAL A 80 -6.26 -3.30 -0.86
C VAL A 80 -5.54 -3.66 -2.17
N MET A 81 -4.36 -4.26 -2.04
CA MET A 81 -3.58 -4.77 -3.16
C MET A 81 -3.80 -6.27 -3.31
N HIS A 82 -4.17 -6.72 -4.51
CA HIS A 82 -4.38 -8.12 -4.84
C HIS A 82 -3.64 -8.47 -6.13
N CYS A 83 -2.61 -9.31 -6.02
CA CYS A 83 -1.67 -9.61 -7.09
C CYS A 83 -1.77 -11.09 -7.52
N ASN A 84 -1.20 -11.40 -8.68
CA ASN A 84 -0.85 -12.76 -9.15
C ASN A 84 -1.98 -13.81 -9.10
N GLN A 85 -3.24 -13.41 -9.00
CA GLN A 85 -4.38 -14.32 -8.93
C GLN A 85 -5.19 -14.34 -10.25
N PRO A 86 -5.85 -15.46 -10.58
CA PRO A 86 -6.75 -15.55 -11.71
C PRO A 86 -7.85 -14.47 -11.67
N LEU A 87 -8.34 -14.05 -12.83
CA LEU A 87 -9.37 -13.01 -12.96
C LEU A 87 -10.62 -13.31 -12.12
N GLU A 88 -11.02 -14.58 -12.06
CA GLU A 88 -12.18 -15.05 -11.27
C GLU A 88 -12.03 -14.75 -9.78
N VAL A 89 -10.81 -14.96 -9.21
CA VAL A 89 -10.52 -14.67 -7.82
C VAL A 89 -10.55 -13.16 -7.58
N ARG A 90 -9.97 -12.37 -8.52
CA ARG A 90 -9.98 -10.91 -8.42
C ARG A 90 -11.39 -10.33 -8.46
N ARG A 91 -12.29 -10.90 -9.30
CA ARG A 91 -13.70 -10.50 -9.36
C ARG A 91 -14.39 -10.72 -8.01
N ARG A 92 -14.24 -11.91 -7.41
CA ARG A 92 -14.82 -12.17 -6.09
C ARG A 92 -14.35 -11.21 -5.03
N VAL A 93 -13.04 -10.87 -5.02
CA VAL A 93 -12.51 -9.85 -4.10
C VAL A 93 -13.13 -8.48 -4.38
N ALA A 94 -13.23 -8.07 -5.64
CA ALA A 94 -13.85 -6.81 -6.01
C ALA A 94 -15.33 -6.73 -5.61
N ASP A 95 -16.07 -7.83 -5.75
CA ASP A 95 -17.48 -7.92 -5.36
C ASP A 95 -17.68 -7.91 -3.83
N ALA A 96 -16.65 -8.30 -3.07
CA ALA A 96 -16.69 -8.39 -1.60
C ALA A 96 -16.30 -7.10 -0.88
N VAL A 97 -15.75 -6.11 -1.58
CA VAL A 97 -15.30 -4.84 -1.00
C VAL A 97 -16.26 -3.70 -1.36
N PRO A 98 -16.41 -2.68 -0.48
CA PRO A 98 -17.25 -1.54 -0.76
C PRO A 98 -16.65 -0.65 -1.86
N GLU A 99 -17.48 0.15 -2.50
CA GLU A 99 -17.02 1.25 -3.35
C GLU A 99 -16.16 2.24 -2.56
N LEU A 100 -15.15 2.77 -3.23
CA LEU A 100 -14.28 3.81 -2.67
C LEU A 100 -15.08 5.10 -2.42
N ARG A 101 -15.11 5.58 -1.18
CA ARG A 101 -15.91 6.76 -0.77
C ARG A 101 -15.34 7.45 0.46
N GLY A 102 -15.88 8.63 0.78
CA GLY A 102 -15.51 9.38 1.99
C GLY A 102 -14.03 9.71 2.06
N ALA A 103 -13.43 9.64 3.24
CA ALA A 103 -12.04 10.00 3.47
C ALA A 103 -11.03 9.21 2.62
N ALA A 104 -11.33 7.96 2.29
CA ALA A 104 -10.46 7.15 1.41
C ALA A 104 -10.46 7.72 -0.03
N LEU A 105 -11.62 8.09 -0.56
CA LEU A 105 -11.72 8.73 -1.87
C LEU A 105 -11.00 10.09 -1.88
N GLU A 106 -11.20 10.93 -0.87
CA GLU A 106 -10.53 12.23 -0.74
C GLU A 106 -9.00 12.09 -0.75
N ARG A 107 -8.45 11.08 -0.06
CA ARG A 107 -7.02 10.80 -0.07
C ARG A 107 -6.53 10.36 -1.45
N VAL A 108 -7.27 9.50 -2.12
CA VAL A 108 -6.92 9.03 -3.48
C VAL A 108 -6.94 10.19 -4.48
N GLU A 109 -7.94 11.06 -4.43
CA GLU A 109 -8.02 12.26 -5.27
C GLU A 109 -6.88 13.23 -4.99
N ALA A 110 -6.57 13.49 -3.71
CA ALA A 110 -5.44 14.32 -3.31
C ALA A 110 -4.08 13.75 -3.78
N ALA A 111 -3.90 12.43 -3.65
CA ALA A 111 -2.70 11.76 -4.15
C ALA A 111 -2.59 11.81 -5.68
N ALA A 112 -3.71 11.65 -6.39
CA ALA A 112 -3.77 11.77 -7.85
C ALA A 112 -3.42 13.20 -8.33
N ALA A 113 -3.88 14.22 -7.60
CA ALA A 113 -3.58 15.63 -7.91
C ALA A 113 -2.08 15.97 -7.76
N ARG A 114 -1.33 15.20 -6.96
CA ARG A 114 0.13 15.36 -6.80
C ARG A 114 0.95 14.74 -7.94
N ARG A 115 0.31 14.05 -8.90
CA ARG A 115 1.02 13.48 -10.05
C ARG A 115 1.54 14.60 -10.94
N THR A 116 2.83 14.57 -11.21
CA THR A 116 3.45 15.46 -12.20
C THR A 116 3.29 14.85 -13.59
N THR A 117 3.10 15.71 -14.59
CA THR A 117 3.19 15.28 -16.00
C THR A 117 4.63 14.86 -16.27
N PRO A 118 4.88 13.70 -16.92
CA PRO A 118 6.22 13.34 -17.37
C PRO A 118 6.82 14.47 -18.22
N ALA A 119 8.14 14.66 -18.11
CA ALA A 119 8.82 15.59 -19.00
C ALA A 119 8.68 15.12 -20.45
N ASP A 120 8.21 16.00 -21.32
CA ASP A 120 7.99 15.69 -22.75
C ASP A 120 9.30 15.38 -23.50
N ASP A 121 10.45 15.73 -22.92
CA ASP A 121 11.80 15.56 -23.44
C ASP A 121 12.53 14.31 -22.92
N PHE A 122 11.83 13.38 -22.25
CA PHE A 122 12.43 12.15 -21.74
C PHE A 122 12.91 11.24 -22.89
N ASP A 123 14.23 11.18 -23.11
CA ASP A 123 14.86 10.26 -24.07
C ASP A 123 14.90 8.82 -23.50
N ARG A 124 13.88 8.04 -23.86
CA ARG A 124 13.79 6.62 -23.45
C ARG A 124 14.95 5.79 -23.99
N ALA A 125 15.44 6.07 -25.21
CA ALA A 125 16.50 5.28 -25.82
C ALA A 125 17.83 5.49 -25.08
N ALA A 126 18.16 6.75 -24.78
CA ALA A 126 19.34 7.09 -23.97
C ALA A 126 19.26 6.51 -22.55
N ALA A 127 18.09 6.53 -21.92
CA ALA A 127 17.88 5.97 -20.59
C ALA A 127 18.08 4.43 -20.56
N LEU A 128 17.55 3.71 -21.55
CA LEU A 128 17.75 2.26 -21.68
C LEU A 128 19.21 1.90 -21.95
N SER A 129 19.89 2.62 -22.86
CA SER A 129 21.32 2.39 -23.14
C SER A 129 22.18 2.60 -21.89
N ARG A 130 21.85 3.62 -21.07
CA ARG A 130 22.54 3.86 -19.80
C ARG A 130 22.28 2.73 -18.79
N LEU A 131 21.05 2.23 -18.69
CA LEU A 131 20.70 1.09 -17.83
C LEU A 131 21.50 -0.16 -18.22
N ASP A 132 21.52 -0.49 -19.51
CA ASP A 132 22.27 -1.66 -20.02
C ASP A 132 23.78 -1.56 -19.69
N SER A 133 24.37 -0.37 -19.83
CA SER A 133 25.76 -0.12 -19.47
C SER A 133 26.01 -0.36 -17.97
N LEU A 134 25.13 0.17 -17.10
CA LEU A 134 25.25 0.00 -15.64
C LEU A 134 25.11 -1.46 -15.21
N LEU A 135 24.19 -2.20 -15.83
CA LEU A 135 24.01 -3.63 -15.54
C LEU A 135 25.21 -4.47 -16.01
N ALA A 136 25.84 -4.13 -17.14
CA ALA A 136 27.04 -4.81 -17.62
C ALA A 136 28.25 -4.60 -16.69
N ASP A 137 28.36 -3.43 -16.05
CA ASP A 137 29.42 -3.12 -15.09
C ASP A 137 29.26 -3.84 -13.75
N THR A 138 28.02 -4.16 -13.35
CA THR A 138 27.73 -4.91 -12.10
C THR A 138 27.89 -6.41 -12.22
N ALA A 139 28.03 -6.95 -13.45
CA ALA A 139 28.22 -8.37 -13.72
C ALA A 139 29.70 -8.83 -13.74
N ARG A 140 30.64 -7.93 -13.37
CA ARG A 140 32.07 -8.21 -13.20
C ARG A 140 32.44 -8.29 -11.73
#